data_dd4c8f633f4012e4eb7ac53be839e802
#
_entry.id   dd4c8f633f4012e4eb7ac53be839e802
#
_cell.length_a   1.000
_cell.length_b   1.000
_cell.length_c   1.000
_cell.angle_alpha   90.00
_cell.angle_beta   90.00
_cell.angle_gamma   90.00
#
_symmetry.space_group_name_H-M   'P 1'
#
loop_
_entity.id
_entity.type
_entity.pdbx_description
1 polymer ?
#
loop_
_entity_poly.entity_id
_entity_poly.type
_entity_poly.pdbx_seq_one_letter_code
_entity_poly.pdbx_strand_id
1 'polypeptide(L)'
;MMDYKNAGVDIEAGRSFVDQIKDTVKSTHRPEVMGGFGGFNGMTRIPKGYEKPILVSGTDGVGTKVHVAELNATGDPSVMNGIGIDLVAMCVNDVITCGAKPLYFLDYICTSDIKLHGELVKELVDGIAVGCKIAKCSLLGGETAEHPKRAGMADPIRDVSGFCTGIVEESEVIDGSLIQEGDVIIGIESSGIHSNGYSLIREMLWRQQLILRETPELLTPTTIYAPLVANLLEDFPILGMAHITGGGIPENLPRCIPDGLEAQVNYDSWNMPEIFRKIMLAGEIPPEEMKNVFNLGIGYCLVVPEEVVTDIHLRIDGHGLQSWTIGAIIDKGK
;
A
#
# COMPACT_ATOMS: atom_id res chain seq x y z
N MET A 1 3.72 -29.69 34.48
CA MET A 1 2.85 -28.58 34.92
C MET A 1 2.53 -27.77 33.68
N MET A 2 1.28 -27.48 33.39
CA MET A 2 0.92 -26.66 32.25
C MET A 2 1.13 -25.20 32.61
N ASP A 3 1.90 -24.45 31.85
CA ASP A 3 2.10 -23.01 31.95
C ASP A 3 1.98 -22.34 30.59
N TYR A 4 1.96 -21.01 30.59
CA TYR A 4 1.73 -20.21 29.37
C TYR A 4 2.89 -20.34 28.35
N LYS A 5 4.12 -20.51 28.86
CA LYS A 5 5.31 -20.71 28.04
C LYS A 5 5.29 -22.09 27.35
N ASN A 6 4.85 -23.15 28.08
CA ASN A 6 4.66 -24.48 27.50
C ASN A 6 3.47 -24.53 26.52
N ALA A 7 2.55 -23.57 26.60
CA ALA A 7 1.46 -23.38 25.62
C ALA A 7 1.90 -22.62 24.36
N GLY A 8 3.17 -22.14 24.31
CA GLY A 8 3.78 -21.53 23.13
C GLY A 8 3.84 -20.00 23.15
N VAL A 9 3.58 -19.34 24.31
CA VAL A 9 3.66 -17.87 24.43
C VAL A 9 4.69 -17.47 25.49
N ASP A 10 5.74 -16.75 25.06
CA ASP A 10 6.80 -16.25 25.95
C ASP A 10 6.65 -14.73 26.21
N ILE A 11 6.04 -14.37 27.34
CA ILE A 11 5.77 -12.98 27.73
C ILE A 11 7.06 -12.13 27.83
N GLU A 12 8.18 -12.73 28.27
CA GLU A 12 9.46 -12.01 28.39
C GLU A 12 10.03 -11.70 27.00
N ALA A 13 9.94 -12.65 26.07
CA ALA A 13 10.34 -12.44 24.67
C ALA A 13 9.51 -11.32 24.02
N GLY A 14 8.19 -11.29 24.23
CA GLY A 14 7.32 -10.22 23.75
C GLY A 14 7.71 -8.85 24.32
N ARG A 15 7.98 -8.74 25.62
CA ARG A 15 8.45 -7.47 26.24
C ARG A 15 9.78 -7.01 25.66
N SER A 16 10.74 -7.93 25.52
CA SER A 16 12.04 -7.63 24.93
C SER A 16 11.93 -7.14 23.50
N PHE A 17 11.03 -7.75 22.71
CA PHE A 17 10.75 -7.33 21.35
C PHE A 17 10.19 -5.89 21.30
N VAL A 18 9.20 -5.57 22.14
CA VAL A 18 8.63 -4.21 22.23
C VAL A 18 9.70 -3.17 22.54
N ASP A 19 10.66 -3.48 23.45
CA ASP A 19 11.78 -2.57 23.75
C ASP A 19 12.71 -2.38 22.54
N GLN A 20 12.91 -3.39 21.69
CA GLN A 20 13.77 -3.31 20.49
C GLN A 20 13.19 -2.41 19.40
N ILE A 21 11.87 -2.37 19.22
CA ILE A 21 11.22 -1.54 18.19
C ILE A 21 10.90 -0.12 18.63
N LYS A 22 11.04 0.20 19.91
CA LYS A 22 10.64 1.47 20.52
C LYS A 22 11.23 2.71 19.84
N ASP A 23 12.53 2.70 19.56
CA ASP A 23 13.21 3.85 18.98
C ASP A 23 12.84 4.01 17.49
N THR A 24 12.66 2.90 16.77
CA THR A 24 12.16 2.88 15.41
C THR A 24 10.77 3.53 15.32
N VAL A 25 9.82 3.10 16.15
CA VAL A 25 8.47 3.66 16.21
C VAL A 25 8.51 5.15 16.53
N LYS A 26 9.23 5.55 17.57
CA LYS A 26 9.37 6.96 17.98
C LYS A 26 10.00 7.84 16.91
N SER A 27 10.86 7.29 16.05
CA SER A 27 11.51 8.04 14.99
C SER A 27 10.54 8.55 13.90
N THR A 28 9.30 8.05 13.88
CA THR A 28 8.22 8.49 12.98
C THR A 28 7.33 9.56 13.61
N HIS A 29 7.43 9.78 14.94
CA HIS A 29 6.50 10.65 15.66
C HIS A 29 6.63 12.10 15.24
N ARG A 30 5.51 12.67 14.85
CA ARG A 30 5.32 14.09 14.55
C ARG A 30 5.03 14.87 15.84
N PRO A 31 5.14 16.21 15.83
CA PRO A 31 4.86 17.05 17.01
C PRO A 31 3.45 16.90 17.59
N GLU A 32 2.50 16.45 16.77
CA GLU A 32 1.11 16.24 17.19
C GLU A 32 0.94 15.02 18.09
N VAL A 33 1.87 14.06 18.07
CA VAL A 33 1.79 12.85 18.91
C VAL A 33 1.88 13.20 20.38
N MET A 34 0.98 12.63 21.16
CA MET A 34 0.89 12.85 22.61
C MET A 34 1.15 11.55 23.37
N GLY A 35 1.73 11.67 24.54
CA GLY A 35 2.03 10.52 25.39
C GLY A 35 3.30 9.77 25.00
N GLY A 36 3.49 8.60 25.59
CA GLY A 36 4.68 7.76 25.42
C GLY A 36 4.37 6.46 24.68
N PHE A 37 5.41 5.80 24.19
CA PHE A 37 5.34 4.46 23.63
C PHE A 37 5.02 3.42 24.73
N GLY A 38 4.17 2.43 24.41
CA GLY A 38 3.84 1.32 25.33
C GLY A 38 2.63 1.57 26.25
N GLY A 39 1.83 2.62 25.99
CA GLY A 39 0.52 2.81 26.63
C GLY A 39 -0.58 1.94 25.99
N PHE A 40 -1.77 1.97 26.59
CA PHE A 40 -2.93 1.23 26.04
C PHE A 40 -3.47 1.82 24.74
N ASN A 41 -3.13 3.04 24.41
CA ASN A 41 -3.61 3.75 23.23
C ASN A 41 -2.55 4.73 22.71
N GLY A 42 -2.67 5.09 21.44
CA GLY A 42 -1.95 6.20 20.83
C GLY A 42 -2.84 7.44 20.77
N MET A 43 -2.27 8.59 21.06
CA MET A 43 -2.96 9.88 21.01
C MET A 43 -2.25 10.84 20.09
N THR A 44 -3.01 11.54 19.25
CA THR A 44 -2.49 12.63 18.43
C THR A 44 -3.46 13.82 18.45
N ARG A 45 -2.89 15.02 18.39
CA ARG A 45 -3.71 16.24 18.19
C ARG A 45 -4.11 16.35 16.73
N ILE A 46 -5.27 16.93 16.49
CA ILE A 46 -5.62 17.42 15.14
C ILE A 46 -4.64 18.57 14.81
N PRO A 47 -3.94 18.53 13.65
CA PRO A 47 -3.07 19.62 13.24
C PRO A 47 -3.84 20.95 13.13
N LYS A 48 -3.14 22.06 13.28
CA LYS A 48 -3.73 23.38 13.07
C LYS A 48 -3.95 23.66 11.60
N GLY A 49 -4.88 24.56 11.29
CA GLY A 49 -5.14 25.05 9.92
C GLY A 49 -6.37 24.45 9.28
N TYR A 50 -7.11 23.59 9.97
CA TYR A 50 -8.41 23.07 9.53
C TYR A 50 -9.53 23.80 10.26
N GLU A 51 -10.59 24.18 9.52
CA GLU A 51 -11.82 24.78 10.07
C GLU A 51 -12.88 23.71 10.32
N LYS A 52 -13.04 22.80 9.35
CA LYS A 52 -13.98 21.67 9.39
C LYS A 52 -13.28 20.38 9.00
N PRO A 53 -12.39 19.85 9.86
CA PRO A 53 -11.59 18.68 9.55
C PRO A 53 -12.45 17.41 9.42
N ILE A 54 -12.27 16.68 8.33
CA ILE A 54 -12.80 15.33 8.12
C ILE A 54 -11.65 14.33 8.36
N LEU A 55 -11.90 13.32 9.19
CA LEU A 55 -10.99 12.20 9.36
C LEU A 55 -11.37 11.10 8.37
N VAL A 56 -10.36 10.62 7.64
CA VAL A 56 -10.49 9.55 6.65
C VAL A 56 -9.67 8.37 7.13
N SER A 57 -10.26 7.18 7.16
CA SER A 57 -9.56 5.97 7.61
C SER A 57 -9.70 4.85 6.60
N GLY A 58 -8.58 4.16 6.35
CA GLY A 58 -8.48 2.96 5.54
C GLY A 58 -7.76 1.86 6.29
N THR A 59 -8.11 0.62 5.98
CA THR A 59 -7.43 -0.58 6.49
C THR A 59 -7.17 -1.52 5.33
N ASP A 60 -5.98 -2.08 5.29
CA ASP A 60 -5.58 -3.08 4.29
C ASP A 60 -4.47 -3.98 4.84
N GLY A 61 -4.14 -5.03 4.10
CA GLY A 61 -3.02 -5.92 4.34
C GLY A 61 -2.12 -6.04 3.12
N VAL A 62 -1.04 -6.80 3.23
CA VAL A 62 -0.18 -7.15 2.10
C VAL A 62 -0.55 -8.51 1.49
N GLY A 63 -1.52 -9.17 2.05
CA GLY A 63 -1.97 -10.48 1.60
C GLY A 63 -0.82 -11.50 1.55
N THR A 64 -0.87 -12.39 0.56
CA THR A 64 0.09 -13.49 0.45
C THR A 64 1.49 -13.10 -0.05
N LYS A 65 1.76 -11.80 -0.32
CA LYS A 65 3.12 -11.30 -0.61
C LYS A 65 4.06 -11.59 0.56
N VAL A 66 3.58 -11.50 1.81
CA VAL A 66 4.36 -11.81 3.00
C VAL A 66 4.96 -13.21 2.93
N HIS A 67 4.20 -14.21 2.49
CA HIS A 67 4.70 -15.58 2.37
C HIS A 67 5.72 -15.77 1.24
N VAL A 68 5.61 -14.98 0.17
CA VAL A 68 6.63 -14.99 -0.90
C VAL A 68 7.94 -14.36 -0.38
N ALA A 69 7.85 -13.30 0.42
CA ALA A 69 9.02 -12.70 1.06
C ALA A 69 9.70 -13.66 2.04
N GLU A 70 8.95 -14.41 2.84
CA GLU A 70 9.46 -15.41 3.77
C GLU A 70 10.31 -16.50 3.09
N LEU A 71 9.98 -16.89 1.86
CA LEU A 71 10.79 -17.84 1.08
C LEU A 71 12.21 -17.32 0.85
N ASN A 72 12.39 -16.02 0.78
CA ASN A 72 13.69 -15.36 0.57
C ASN A 72 14.36 -14.92 1.88
N ALA A 73 13.58 -14.77 2.95
CA ALA A 73 14.05 -14.27 4.25
C ALA A 73 14.96 -15.25 5.03
N THR A 74 15.05 -16.52 4.59
CA THR A 74 15.89 -17.53 5.23
C THR A 74 17.38 -17.18 5.21
N GLY A 75 17.82 -16.36 4.24
CA GLY A 75 19.21 -15.89 4.13
C GLY A 75 19.37 -14.39 4.38
N ASP A 76 18.28 -13.62 4.32
CA ASP A 76 18.27 -12.17 4.45
C ASP A 76 16.95 -11.67 5.04
N PRO A 77 16.84 -11.49 6.36
CA PRO A 77 15.66 -10.98 7.02
C PRO A 77 15.20 -9.60 6.53
N SER A 78 16.13 -8.79 5.98
CA SER A 78 15.86 -7.42 5.53
C SER A 78 14.82 -7.34 4.39
N VAL A 79 14.54 -8.43 3.70
CA VAL A 79 13.44 -8.55 2.74
C VAL A 79 12.10 -8.17 3.35
N MET A 80 11.91 -8.43 4.65
CA MET A 80 10.68 -8.08 5.37
C MET A 80 10.48 -6.57 5.51
N ASN A 81 11.54 -5.78 5.37
CA ASN A 81 11.44 -4.31 5.35
C ASN A 81 10.56 -3.84 4.17
N GLY A 82 10.72 -4.46 2.99
CA GLY A 82 9.85 -4.21 1.83
C GLY A 82 8.37 -4.47 2.12
N ILE A 83 8.07 -5.53 2.86
CA ILE A 83 6.68 -5.87 3.27
C ILE A 83 6.10 -4.81 4.21
N GLY A 84 6.92 -4.26 5.12
CA GLY A 84 6.50 -3.14 5.97
C GLY A 84 6.16 -1.88 5.17
N ILE A 85 6.96 -1.56 4.14
CA ILE A 85 6.66 -0.46 3.21
C ILE A 85 5.38 -0.75 2.43
N ASP A 86 5.19 -1.97 1.93
CA ASP A 86 3.96 -2.39 1.25
C ASP A 86 2.72 -2.15 2.12
N LEU A 87 2.77 -2.55 3.39
CA LEU A 87 1.65 -2.40 4.31
C LEU A 87 1.22 -0.94 4.45
N VAL A 88 2.18 -0.03 4.63
CA VAL A 88 1.89 1.40 4.71
C VAL A 88 1.35 1.92 3.38
N ALA A 89 1.96 1.53 2.26
CA ALA A 89 1.54 1.95 0.92
C ALA A 89 0.09 1.56 0.63
N MET A 90 -0.32 0.31 0.92
CA MET A 90 -1.68 -0.16 0.67
C MET A 90 -2.72 0.69 1.40
N CYS A 91 -2.50 0.99 2.69
CA CYS A 91 -3.44 1.79 3.48
C CYS A 91 -3.40 3.29 3.13
N VAL A 92 -2.19 3.85 2.95
CA VAL A 92 -2.00 5.29 2.71
C VAL A 92 -2.50 5.69 1.33
N ASN A 93 -2.21 4.89 0.30
CA ASN A 93 -2.63 5.20 -1.06
C ASN A 93 -4.15 5.22 -1.22
N ASP A 94 -4.88 4.42 -0.43
CA ASP A 94 -6.34 4.49 -0.37
C ASP A 94 -6.82 5.78 0.32
N VAL A 95 -6.22 6.12 1.48
CA VAL A 95 -6.62 7.30 2.27
C VAL A 95 -6.44 8.60 1.49
N ILE A 96 -5.39 8.71 0.66
CA ILE A 96 -5.12 9.93 -0.10
C ILE A 96 -6.02 10.10 -1.33
N THR A 97 -6.81 9.09 -1.74
CA THR A 97 -7.69 9.19 -2.93
C THR A 97 -8.74 10.27 -2.83
N CYS A 98 -9.11 10.69 -1.63
CA CYS A 98 -10.06 11.78 -1.39
C CYS A 98 -9.40 13.12 -1.02
N GLY A 99 -8.08 13.27 -1.24
CA GLY A 99 -7.33 14.48 -0.90
C GLY A 99 -6.84 14.53 0.55
N ALA A 100 -7.05 13.49 1.36
CA ALA A 100 -6.63 13.46 2.75
C ALA A 100 -5.11 13.37 2.88
N LYS A 101 -4.55 14.08 3.88
CA LYS A 101 -3.14 13.98 4.27
C LYS A 101 -3.00 12.93 5.37
N PRO A 102 -2.13 11.92 5.23
CA PRO A 102 -1.91 10.91 6.27
C PRO A 102 -1.49 11.53 7.60
N LEU A 103 -2.11 11.10 8.70
CA LEU A 103 -1.81 11.57 10.06
C LEU A 103 -1.05 10.53 10.87
N TYR A 104 -1.62 9.36 11.01
CA TYR A 104 -1.04 8.27 11.77
C TYR A 104 -1.40 6.92 11.19
N PHE A 105 -0.57 5.96 11.56
CA PHE A 105 -0.66 4.55 11.17
C PHE A 105 -0.69 3.68 12.42
N LEU A 106 -1.42 2.57 12.35
CA LEU A 106 -1.42 1.49 13.32
C LEU A 106 -1.20 0.18 12.57
N ASP A 107 -0.46 -0.75 13.17
CA ASP A 107 -0.27 -2.09 12.62
C ASP A 107 -0.87 -3.18 13.50
N TYR A 108 -1.14 -4.33 12.88
CA TYR A 108 -1.40 -5.59 13.55
C TYR A 108 -0.56 -6.67 12.89
N ILE A 109 0.35 -7.27 13.64
CA ILE A 109 1.26 -8.31 13.16
C ILE A 109 0.95 -9.59 13.92
N CYS A 110 0.61 -10.65 13.20
CA CYS A 110 0.42 -11.98 13.77
C CYS A 110 1.61 -12.86 13.42
N THR A 111 2.34 -13.31 14.43
CA THR A 111 3.46 -14.26 14.27
C THR A 111 3.17 -15.59 14.91
N SER A 112 3.89 -16.63 14.52
CA SER A 112 3.77 -17.96 15.13
C SER A 112 4.60 -18.11 16.40
N ASP A 113 5.70 -17.38 16.54
CA ASP A 113 6.64 -17.44 17.67
C ASP A 113 7.57 -16.20 17.61
N ILE A 114 7.38 -15.25 18.51
CA ILE A 114 8.17 -14.00 18.52
C ILE A 114 9.62 -14.25 18.92
N LYS A 115 9.89 -15.27 19.72
CA LYS A 115 11.24 -15.61 20.13
C LYS A 115 12.08 -16.16 18.96
N LEU A 116 11.43 -16.92 18.07
CA LEU A 116 12.07 -17.53 16.92
C LEU A 116 12.13 -16.56 15.73
N HIS A 117 11.09 -15.75 15.54
CA HIS A 117 10.89 -14.92 14.36
C HIS A 117 10.99 -13.41 14.64
N GLY A 118 11.43 -13.02 15.84
CA GLY A 118 11.50 -11.60 16.26
C GLY A 118 12.34 -10.73 15.33
N GLU A 119 13.38 -11.27 14.71
CA GLU A 119 14.20 -10.54 13.74
C GLU A 119 13.39 -10.21 12.47
N LEU A 120 12.62 -11.16 11.94
CA LEU A 120 11.75 -10.93 10.79
C LEU A 120 10.67 -9.89 11.10
N VAL A 121 10.06 -9.99 12.28
CA VAL A 121 9.03 -9.04 12.73
C VAL A 121 9.64 -7.66 12.96
N LYS A 122 10.88 -7.58 13.46
CA LYS A 122 11.59 -6.31 13.63
C LYS A 122 11.85 -5.63 12.29
N GLU A 123 12.37 -6.34 11.30
CA GLU A 123 12.59 -5.82 9.95
C GLU A 123 11.29 -5.36 9.30
N LEU A 124 10.19 -6.08 9.55
CA LEU A 124 8.85 -5.66 9.11
C LEU A 124 8.46 -4.30 9.74
N VAL A 125 8.63 -4.13 11.07
CA VAL A 125 8.34 -2.88 11.77
C VAL A 125 9.26 -1.74 11.32
N ASP A 126 10.53 -2.03 11.06
CA ASP A 126 11.47 -1.05 10.50
C ASP A 126 11.00 -0.57 9.12
N GLY A 127 10.48 -1.48 8.29
CA GLY A 127 9.86 -1.15 7.00
C GLY A 127 8.58 -0.32 7.14
N ILE A 128 7.71 -0.64 8.10
CA ILE A 128 6.54 0.19 8.42
C ILE A 128 6.97 1.61 8.80
N ALA A 129 8.02 1.74 9.64
CA ALA A 129 8.53 3.05 10.03
C ALA A 129 9.11 3.83 8.83
N VAL A 130 9.80 3.16 7.91
CA VAL A 130 10.26 3.76 6.64
C VAL A 130 9.08 4.26 5.82
N GLY A 131 8.06 3.42 5.61
CA GLY A 131 6.84 3.78 4.88
C GLY A 131 6.11 4.95 5.53
N CYS A 132 5.97 4.97 6.85
CA CYS A 132 5.36 6.08 7.59
C CYS A 132 6.13 7.39 7.41
N LYS A 133 7.46 7.36 7.39
CA LYS A 133 8.29 8.56 7.12
C LYS A 133 8.10 9.06 5.70
N ILE A 134 8.05 8.18 4.70
CA ILE A 134 7.77 8.55 3.31
C ILE A 134 6.38 9.19 3.22
N ALA A 135 5.37 8.56 3.82
CA ALA A 135 3.99 9.06 3.83
C ALA A 135 3.78 10.29 4.73
N LYS A 136 4.79 10.71 5.50
CA LYS A 136 4.74 11.79 6.50
C LYS A 136 3.65 11.58 7.56
N CYS A 137 3.41 10.34 7.98
CA CYS A 137 2.52 9.99 9.09
C CYS A 137 3.31 9.37 10.26
N SER A 138 2.69 9.31 11.45
CA SER A 138 3.31 8.70 12.62
C SER A 138 2.87 7.26 12.79
N LEU A 139 3.81 6.33 12.97
CA LEU A 139 3.48 5.01 13.53
C LEU A 139 3.11 5.22 15.01
N LEU A 140 1.80 5.26 15.28
CA LEU A 140 1.29 5.72 16.58
C LEU A 140 1.23 4.59 17.60
N GLY A 141 1.12 3.35 17.14
CA GLY A 141 1.09 2.13 17.92
C GLY A 141 0.75 0.94 17.04
N GLY A 142 0.61 -0.21 17.66
CA GLY A 142 0.27 -1.45 16.98
C GLY A 142 0.11 -2.60 17.96
N GLU A 143 -0.09 -3.79 17.42
CA GLU A 143 -0.22 -5.03 18.19
C GLU A 143 0.60 -6.13 17.52
N THR A 144 1.36 -6.87 18.33
CA THR A 144 2.04 -8.09 17.87
C THR A 144 1.46 -9.29 18.62
N ALA A 145 0.66 -10.09 17.92
CA ALA A 145 0.01 -11.27 18.46
C ALA A 145 0.80 -12.54 18.15
N GLU A 146 0.89 -13.43 19.13
CA GLU A 146 1.43 -14.78 18.92
C GLU A 146 0.31 -15.79 18.75
N HIS A 147 0.31 -16.47 17.60
CA HIS A 147 -0.55 -17.61 17.32
C HIS A 147 0.33 -18.87 17.17
N PRO A 148 0.58 -19.60 18.27
CA PRO A 148 1.50 -20.73 18.27
C PRO A 148 1.17 -21.77 17.21
N LYS A 149 2.21 -22.45 16.72
CA LYS A 149 2.09 -23.48 15.69
C LYS A 149 1.18 -24.61 16.15
N ARG A 150 0.19 -24.96 15.32
CA ARG A 150 -0.42 -26.28 15.32
C ARG A 150 0.28 -27.14 14.27
N ALA A 151 0.28 -28.46 14.46
CA ALA A 151 0.91 -29.39 13.51
C ALA A 151 0.44 -29.13 12.06
N GLY A 152 1.39 -28.88 11.16
CA GLY A 152 1.14 -28.60 9.73
C GLY A 152 1.08 -27.14 9.31
N MET A 153 1.23 -26.16 10.22
CA MET A 153 1.33 -24.73 9.89
C MET A 153 2.77 -24.26 10.07
N ALA A 154 3.41 -23.79 8.98
CA ALA A 154 4.83 -23.50 8.94
C ALA A 154 5.18 -21.99 8.91
N ASP A 155 4.20 -21.12 8.56
CA ASP A 155 4.50 -19.73 8.25
C ASP A 155 4.94 -18.93 9.50
N PRO A 156 6.13 -18.28 9.47
CA PRO A 156 6.64 -17.43 10.55
C PRO A 156 5.72 -16.27 10.87
N ILE A 157 5.30 -15.51 9.84
CA ILE A 157 4.31 -14.44 9.93
C ILE A 157 3.01 -14.95 9.34
N ARG A 158 1.96 -14.89 10.14
CA ARG A 158 0.64 -15.41 9.79
C ARG A 158 -0.18 -14.43 9.00
N ASP A 159 -0.11 -13.17 9.41
CA ASP A 159 -0.86 -12.08 8.82
C ASP A 159 -0.29 -10.73 9.24
N VAL A 160 -0.48 -9.73 8.37
CA VAL A 160 -0.09 -8.35 8.61
C VAL A 160 -1.20 -7.44 8.11
N SER A 161 -1.72 -6.60 8.98
CA SER A 161 -2.76 -5.63 8.65
C SER A 161 -2.38 -4.25 9.15
N GLY A 162 -2.79 -3.21 8.43
CA GLY A 162 -2.53 -1.83 8.76
C GLY A 162 -3.79 -0.99 8.78
N PHE A 163 -3.74 0.13 9.50
CA PHE A 163 -4.78 1.14 9.58
C PHE A 163 -4.12 2.51 9.42
N CYS A 164 -4.52 3.25 8.41
CA CYS A 164 -4.12 4.63 8.23
C CYS A 164 -5.31 5.55 8.53
N THR A 165 -5.05 6.62 9.26
CA THR A 165 -5.99 7.73 9.38
C THR A 165 -5.34 8.98 8.82
N GLY A 166 -6.02 9.64 7.91
CA GLY A 166 -5.69 10.93 7.33
C GLY A 166 -6.70 12.00 7.70
N ILE A 167 -6.43 13.22 7.27
CA ILE A 167 -7.26 14.40 7.51
C ILE A 167 -7.36 15.23 6.24
N VAL A 168 -8.54 15.77 5.98
CA VAL A 168 -8.82 16.70 4.89
C VAL A 168 -9.80 17.78 5.37
N GLU A 169 -9.71 19.00 4.84
CA GLU A 169 -10.74 20.01 5.05
C GLU A 169 -12.01 19.63 4.28
N GLU A 170 -13.21 19.81 4.87
CA GLU A 170 -14.48 19.41 4.26
C GLU A 170 -14.67 19.96 2.84
N SER A 171 -14.23 21.19 2.61
CA SER A 171 -14.31 21.86 1.30
C SER A 171 -13.27 21.37 0.27
N GLU A 172 -12.27 20.60 0.71
CA GLU A 172 -11.18 20.07 -0.14
C GLU A 172 -11.35 18.56 -0.42
N VAL A 173 -12.45 17.94 0.03
CA VAL A 173 -12.71 16.52 -0.23
C VAL A 173 -12.91 16.28 -1.73
N ILE A 174 -12.13 15.34 -2.27
CA ILE A 174 -12.26 14.88 -3.65
C ILE A 174 -13.11 13.60 -3.65
N ASP A 175 -14.31 13.70 -4.23
CA ASP A 175 -15.30 12.62 -4.29
C ASP A 175 -15.71 12.21 -5.71
N GLY A 176 -15.08 12.82 -6.73
CA GLY A 176 -15.38 12.57 -8.12
C GLY A 176 -16.58 13.35 -8.69
N SER A 177 -17.34 14.06 -7.85
CA SER A 177 -18.58 14.74 -8.26
C SER A 177 -18.38 15.84 -9.31
N LEU A 178 -17.17 16.35 -9.46
CA LEU A 178 -16.81 17.37 -10.43
C LEU A 178 -16.33 16.81 -11.76
N ILE A 179 -16.17 15.49 -11.90
CA ILE A 179 -15.76 14.83 -13.13
C ILE A 179 -16.82 15.00 -14.22
N GLN A 180 -16.37 15.31 -15.43
CA GLN A 180 -17.21 15.56 -16.60
C GLN A 180 -16.72 14.76 -17.82
N GLU A 181 -17.61 14.63 -18.83
CA GLU A 181 -17.22 14.10 -20.15
C GLU A 181 -16.10 14.97 -20.74
N GLY A 182 -15.04 14.33 -21.23
CA GLY A 182 -13.88 14.99 -21.80
C GLY A 182 -12.69 15.13 -20.85
N ASP A 183 -12.91 14.93 -19.53
CA ASP A 183 -11.79 14.92 -18.57
C ASP A 183 -10.81 13.80 -18.89
N VAL A 184 -9.52 14.05 -18.63
CA VAL A 184 -8.41 13.17 -19.00
C VAL A 184 -8.03 12.28 -17.84
N ILE A 185 -7.72 11.02 -18.16
CA ILE A 185 -7.20 10.05 -17.21
C ILE A 185 -5.69 9.95 -17.36
N ILE A 186 -4.97 10.30 -16.28
CA ILE A 186 -3.52 10.14 -16.17
C ILE A 186 -3.23 8.90 -15.33
N GLY A 187 -2.48 7.96 -15.89
CA GLY A 187 -1.91 6.82 -15.16
C GLY A 187 -0.50 7.12 -14.69
N ILE A 188 -0.20 6.80 -13.44
CA ILE A 188 1.12 6.98 -12.82
C ILE A 188 1.74 5.59 -12.63
N GLU A 189 3.03 5.47 -12.95
CA GLU A 189 3.74 4.21 -12.91
C GLU A 189 3.67 3.52 -11.54
N SER A 190 3.62 2.19 -11.57
CA SER A 190 3.87 1.34 -10.42
C SER A 190 5.34 0.92 -10.37
N SER A 191 5.86 0.67 -9.17
CA SER A 191 7.19 0.06 -8.96
C SER A 191 7.27 -1.41 -9.43
N GLY A 192 6.16 -1.97 -9.87
CA GLY A 192 5.99 -3.36 -10.26
C GLY A 192 4.59 -3.87 -9.89
N ILE A 193 4.52 -5.10 -9.40
CA ILE A 193 3.26 -5.80 -9.10
C ILE A 193 2.52 -5.15 -7.91
N HIS A 194 3.22 -4.40 -7.07
CA HIS A 194 2.74 -3.92 -5.79
C HIS A 194 2.44 -5.07 -4.82
N SER A 195 1.22 -5.14 -4.25
CA SER A 195 0.87 -6.16 -3.26
C SER A 195 -0.34 -7.02 -3.68
N ASN A 196 -0.71 -7.01 -4.97
CA ASN A 196 -1.87 -7.73 -5.47
C ASN A 196 -1.47 -8.86 -6.43
N GLY A 197 -2.33 -9.88 -6.57
CA GLY A 197 -2.08 -11.03 -7.43
C GLY A 197 -1.14 -12.10 -6.84
N TYR A 198 -0.71 -11.97 -5.61
CA TYR A 198 0.29 -12.88 -5.01
C TYR A 198 -0.21 -14.29 -4.73
N SER A 199 -1.51 -14.52 -4.62
CA SER A 199 -2.04 -15.89 -4.54
C SER A 199 -1.72 -16.67 -5.82
N LEU A 200 -1.85 -16.02 -6.99
CA LEU A 200 -1.48 -16.61 -8.28
C LEU A 200 0.04 -16.79 -8.40
N ILE A 201 0.83 -15.77 -8.06
CA ILE A 201 2.30 -15.84 -8.06
C ILE A 201 2.79 -16.96 -7.17
N ARG A 202 2.27 -17.11 -5.96
CA ARG A 202 2.63 -18.17 -5.03
C ARG A 202 2.36 -19.56 -5.61
N GLU A 203 1.23 -19.75 -6.28
CA GLU A 203 0.91 -21.00 -6.98
C GLU A 203 1.90 -21.28 -8.12
N MET A 204 2.27 -20.24 -8.90
CA MET A 204 3.27 -20.37 -9.98
C MET A 204 4.66 -20.70 -9.44
N LEU A 205 5.08 -20.12 -8.32
CA LEU A 205 6.32 -20.47 -7.62
C LEU A 205 6.29 -21.92 -7.14
N TRP A 206 5.15 -22.35 -6.56
CA TRP A 206 4.94 -23.74 -6.13
C TRP A 206 5.04 -24.73 -7.29
N ARG A 207 4.48 -24.40 -8.44
CA ARG A 207 4.55 -25.21 -9.68
C ARG A 207 5.86 -25.07 -10.43
N GLN A 208 6.80 -24.28 -9.93
CA GLN A 208 8.07 -23.97 -10.58
C GLN A 208 7.93 -23.32 -11.98
N GLN A 209 6.82 -22.66 -12.24
CA GLN A 209 6.60 -21.84 -13.44
C GLN A 209 7.32 -20.48 -13.32
N LEU A 210 7.56 -20.01 -12.09
CA LEU A 210 8.42 -18.88 -11.76
C LEU A 210 9.49 -19.34 -10.77
N ILE A 211 10.65 -18.67 -10.79
CA ILE A 211 11.74 -18.91 -9.85
C ILE A 211 12.09 -17.57 -9.18
N LEU A 212 11.86 -17.45 -7.88
CA LEU A 212 11.95 -16.19 -7.13
C LEU A 212 13.33 -15.51 -7.30
N ARG A 213 14.44 -16.26 -7.25
CA ARG A 213 15.79 -15.71 -7.46
C ARG A 213 16.03 -15.14 -8.87
N GLU A 214 15.22 -15.53 -9.86
CA GLU A 214 15.28 -15.06 -11.26
C GLU A 214 14.26 -13.94 -11.52
N THR A 215 13.40 -13.67 -10.55
CA THR A 215 12.36 -12.62 -10.57
C THR A 215 12.37 -11.83 -9.26
N PRO A 216 13.50 -11.20 -8.87
CA PRO A 216 13.58 -10.42 -7.63
C PRO A 216 12.61 -9.25 -7.62
N GLU A 217 12.16 -8.78 -8.78
CA GLU A 217 11.15 -7.73 -8.96
C GLU A 217 9.81 -8.08 -8.30
N LEU A 218 9.54 -9.36 -8.04
CA LEU A 218 8.36 -9.78 -7.27
C LEU A 218 8.32 -9.21 -5.85
N LEU A 219 9.46 -8.83 -5.27
CA LEU A 219 9.56 -8.30 -3.92
C LEU A 219 9.79 -6.78 -3.87
N THR A 220 9.74 -6.10 -5.02
CA THR A 220 9.81 -4.64 -5.05
C THR A 220 8.66 -4.04 -4.23
N PRO A 221 8.97 -3.13 -3.28
CA PRO A 221 7.94 -2.50 -2.47
C PRO A 221 6.97 -1.64 -3.30
N THR A 222 5.74 -1.60 -2.85
CA THR A 222 4.68 -0.77 -3.41
C THR A 222 5.04 0.72 -3.31
N THR A 223 4.81 1.47 -4.36
CA THR A 223 5.02 2.91 -4.39
C THR A 223 4.06 3.60 -3.41
N ILE A 224 4.58 4.49 -2.56
CA ILE A 224 3.79 5.39 -1.71
C ILE A 224 3.59 6.70 -2.46
N TYR A 225 2.38 6.96 -2.95
CA TYR A 225 2.08 8.14 -3.78
C TYR A 225 1.79 9.41 -2.96
N ALA A 226 1.68 9.32 -1.63
CA ALA A 226 1.30 10.44 -0.77
C ALA A 226 2.16 11.72 -0.94
N PRO A 227 3.50 11.67 -1.09
CA PRO A 227 4.30 12.87 -1.32
C PRO A 227 3.97 13.55 -2.66
N LEU A 228 3.78 12.77 -3.72
CA LEU A 228 3.41 13.27 -5.05
C LEU A 228 2.02 13.87 -5.04
N VAL A 229 1.02 13.13 -4.53
CA VAL A 229 -0.38 13.59 -4.47
C VAL A 229 -0.49 14.87 -3.67
N ALA A 230 0.16 14.97 -2.49
CA ALA A 230 0.16 16.18 -1.69
C ALA A 230 0.73 17.38 -2.46
N ASN A 231 1.77 17.18 -3.28
CA ASN A 231 2.36 18.26 -4.08
C ASN A 231 1.48 18.63 -5.29
N LEU A 232 0.81 17.68 -5.93
CA LEU A 232 -0.12 17.95 -7.02
C LEU A 232 -1.33 18.78 -6.55
N LEU A 233 -1.87 18.44 -5.38
CA LEU A 233 -3.05 19.12 -4.81
C LEU A 233 -2.80 20.58 -4.39
N GLU A 234 -1.53 21.00 -4.28
CA GLU A 234 -1.19 22.40 -3.99
C GLU A 234 -1.46 23.32 -5.18
N ASP A 235 -1.31 22.83 -6.42
CA ASP A 235 -1.29 23.66 -7.62
C ASP A 235 -2.32 23.27 -8.69
N PHE A 236 -2.88 22.05 -8.64
CA PHE A 236 -3.70 21.51 -9.72
C PHE A 236 -5.09 21.06 -9.26
N PRO A 237 -6.14 21.28 -10.07
CA PRO A 237 -7.46 20.72 -9.86
C PRO A 237 -7.43 19.21 -10.18
N ILE A 238 -7.46 18.38 -9.16
CA ILE A 238 -7.63 16.94 -9.29
C ILE A 238 -9.09 16.63 -9.01
N LEU A 239 -9.79 16.05 -9.98
CA LEU A 239 -11.24 15.82 -9.90
C LEU A 239 -11.58 14.46 -9.31
N GLY A 240 -10.71 13.47 -9.49
CA GLY A 240 -10.84 12.12 -8.96
C GLY A 240 -9.52 11.39 -8.92
N MET A 241 -9.41 10.42 -8.03
CA MET A 241 -8.21 9.60 -7.87
C MET A 241 -8.57 8.15 -7.60
N ALA A 242 -7.72 7.22 -8.08
CA ALA A 242 -7.88 5.80 -7.82
C ALA A 242 -6.53 5.12 -7.56
N HIS A 243 -6.44 4.39 -6.46
CA HIS A 243 -5.34 3.46 -6.19
C HIS A 243 -5.63 2.13 -6.91
N ILE A 244 -4.71 1.68 -7.76
CA ILE A 244 -4.90 0.48 -8.57
C ILE A 244 -4.38 -0.74 -7.82
N THR A 245 -5.31 -1.52 -7.29
CA THR A 245 -5.09 -2.72 -6.47
C THR A 245 -5.66 -3.97 -7.13
N GLY A 246 -6.10 -4.97 -6.37
CA GLY A 246 -6.82 -6.13 -6.89
C GLY A 246 -8.04 -5.72 -7.70
N GLY A 247 -8.29 -6.40 -8.82
CA GLY A 247 -9.28 -5.98 -9.81
C GLY A 247 -8.73 -5.04 -10.89
N GLY A 248 -7.46 -4.58 -10.76
CA GLY A 248 -6.80 -3.73 -11.76
C GLY A 248 -7.51 -2.40 -12.01
N ILE A 249 -7.21 -1.77 -13.15
CA ILE A 249 -7.88 -0.53 -13.57
C ILE A 249 -9.42 -0.72 -13.72
N PRO A 250 -9.92 -1.85 -14.27
CA PRO A 250 -11.36 -2.02 -14.50
C PRO A 250 -12.24 -1.93 -13.25
N GLU A 251 -11.75 -2.37 -12.09
CA GLU A 251 -12.54 -2.35 -10.84
C GLU A 251 -12.25 -1.13 -9.96
N ASN A 252 -11.03 -0.55 -10.05
CA ASN A 252 -10.64 0.52 -9.14
C ASN A 252 -10.96 1.92 -9.69
N LEU A 253 -10.66 2.19 -10.96
CA LEU A 253 -10.90 3.52 -11.54
C LEU A 253 -12.38 3.95 -11.53
N PRO A 254 -13.36 3.06 -11.81
CA PRO A 254 -14.78 3.44 -11.76
C PRO A 254 -15.27 3.90 -10.39
N ARG A 255 -14.56 3.57 -9.31
CA ARG A 255 -14.97 3.93 -7.94
C ARG A 255 -14.96 5.44 -7.67
N CYS A 256 -14.20 6.20 -8.44
CA CYS A 256 -14.19 7.66 -8.34
C CYS A 256 -14.99 8.37 -9.43
N ILE A 257 -15.64 7.64 -10.36
CA ILE A 257 -16.38 8.19 -11.50
C ILE A 257 -17.87 8.22 -11.16
N PRO A 258 -18.57 9.36 -11.33
CA PRO A 258 -19.98 9.46 -11.03
C PRO A 258 -20.86 8.66 -12.01
N ASP A 259 -22.06 8.32 -11.56
CA ASP A 259 -23.05 7.63 -12.38
C ASP A 259 -23.33 8.37 -13.70
N GLY A 260 -23.46 7.62 -14.79
CA GLY A 260 -23.69 8.15 -16.14
C GLY A 260 -22.41 8.42 -16.93
N LEU A 261 -21.24 8.38 -16.30
CA LEU A 261 -19.94 8.49 -16.94
C LEU A 261 -19.18 7.16 -16.86
N GLU A 262 -18.20 6.97 -17.73
CA GLU A 262 -17.29 5.84 -17.69
C GLU A 262 -15.88 6.21 -18.18
N ALA A 263 -14.88 5.44 -17.75
CA ALA A 263 -13.51 5.56 -18.22
C ALA A 263 -13.30 4.79 -19.51
N GLN A 264 -12.87 5.47 -20.56
CA GLN A 264 -12.37 4.83 -21.77
C GLN A 264 -10.83 4.75 -21.69
N VAL A 265 -10.30 3.56 -21.37
CA VAL A 265 -8.87 3.35 -21.14
C VAL A 265 -8.22 2.69 -22.34
N ASN A 266 -7.10 3.29 -22.80
CA ASN A 266 -6.25 2.73 -23.86
C ASN A 266 -5.04 2.04 -23.25
N TYR A 267 -5.05 0.70 -23.22
CA TYR A 267 -3.95 -0.12 -22.68
C TYR A 267 -2.66 -0.12 -23.53
N ASP A 268 -2.67 0.48 -24.72
CA ASP A 268 -1.50 0.63 -25.58
C ASP A 268 -0.77 1.97 -25.33
N SER A 269 -1.28 2.83 -24.45
CA SER A 269 -0.70 4.15 -24.18
C SER A 269 0.54 4.13 -23.29
N TRP A 270 0.86 3.02 -22.65
CA TRP A 270 2.08 2.85 -21.85
C TRP A 270 2.75 1.50 -22.11
N ASN A 271 4.04 1.44 -21.76
CA ASN A 271 4.78 0.19 -21.85
C ASN A 271 4.56 -0.66 -20.60
N MET A 272 3.87 -1.78 -20.73
CA MET A 272 3.71 -2.76 -19.64
C MET A 272 5.09 -3.27 -19.20
N PRO A 273 5.46 -3.17 -17.91
CA PRO A 273 6.74 -3.69 -17.39
C PRO A 273 6.94 -5.18 -17.67
N GLU A 274 8.20 -5.55 -17.87
CA GLU A 274 8.58 -6.90 -18.31
C GLU A 274 8.15 -8.01 -17.34
N ILE A 275 8.06 -7.70 -16.03
CA ILE A 275 7.62 -8.68 -15.03
C ILE A 275 6.20 -9.20 -15.31
N PHE A 276 5.29 -8.35 -15.80
CA PHE A 276 3.93 -8.78 -16.14
C PHE A 276 3.92 -9.70 -17.36
N ARG A 277 4.79 -9.45 -18.34
CA ARG A 277 4.95 -10.34 -19.50
C ARG A 277 5.51 -11.71 -19.09
N LYS A 278 6.49 -11.71 -18.20
CA LYS A 278 7.04 -12.96 -17.63
C LYS A 278 5.96 -13.76 -16.93
N ILE A 279 5.15 -13.12 -16.07
CA ILE A 279 4.04 -13.76 -15.36
C ILE A 279 3.00 -14.32 -16.35
N MET A 280 2.58 -13.50 -17.30
CA MET A 280 1.59 -13.88 -18.31
C MET A 280 2.03 -15.11 -19.11
N LEU A 281 3.29 -15.11 -19.60
CA LEU A 281 3.82 -16.22 -20.40
C LEU A 281 4.05 -17.48 -19.56
N ALA A 282 4.64 -17.34 -18.36
CA ALA A 282 4.95 -18.47 -17.50
C ALA A 282 3.69 -19.17 -16.96
N GLY A 283 2.64 -18.39 -16.69
CA GLY A 283 1.35 -18.91 -16.21
C GLY A 283 0.33 -19.22 -17.31
N GLU A 284 0.67 -18.95 -18.59
CA GLU A 284 -0.28 -19.04 -19.72
C GLU A 284 -1.59 -18.27 -19.44
N ILE A 285 -1.46 -17.08 -18.76
CA ILE A 285 -2.59 -16.29 -18.26
C ILE A 285 -3.18 -15.49 -19.42
N PRO A 286 -4.49 -15.54 -19.68
CA PRO A 286 -5.13 -14.73 -20.69
C PRO A 286 -4.93 -13.23 -20.44
N PRO A 287 -4.77 -12.37 -21.47
CA PRO A 287 -4.59 -10.92 -21.30
C PRO A 287 -5.71 -10.24 -20.49
N GLU A 288 -6.95 -10.68 -20.64
CA GLU A 288 -8.08 -10.13 -19.88
C GLU A 288 -7.99 -10.48 -18.40
N GLU A 289 -7.53 -11.67 -18.06
CA GLU A 289 -7.29 -12.04 -16.66
C GLU A 289 -6.15 -11.23 -16.06
N MET A 290 -5.09 -10.94 -16.84
CA MET A 290 -4.00 -10.07 -16.40
C MET A 290 -4.51 -8.66 -16.01
N LYS A 291 -5.47 -8.09 -16.78
CA LYS A 291 -6.08 -6.78 -16.49
C LYS A 291 -6.91 -6.80 -15.20
N ASN A 292 -7.54 -7.92 -14.88
CA ASN A 292 -8.41 -8.08 -13.72
C ASN A 292 -7.64 -8.40 -12.43
N VAL A 293 -6.40 -8.89 -12.54
CA VAL A 293 -5.59 -9.30 -11.38
C VAL A 293 -4.51 -8.28 -11.04
N PHE A 294 -3.89 -7.65 -12.06
CA PHE A 294 -2.69 -6.84 -11.90
C PHE A 294 -2.88 -5.38 -12.35
N ASN A 295 -2.02 -4.50 -11.81
CA ASN A 295 -1.99 -3.08 -12.19
C ASN A 295 -1.36 -2.82 -13.59
N LEU A 296 -0.66 -3.80 -14.17
CA LEU A 296 0.00 -3.76 -15.48
C LEU A 296 0.98 -2.58 -15.69
N GLY A 297 1.50 -2.00 -14.60
CA GLY A 297 2.43 -0.89 -14.63
C GLY A 297 1.83 0.46 -14.26
N ILE A 298 0.52 0.54 -14.04
CA ILE A 298 -0.18 1.74 -13.54
C ILE A 298 -0.65 1.49 -12.11
N GLY A 299 0.00 2.14 -11.13
CA GLY A 299 -0.34 1.95 -9.72
C GLY A 299 -1.32 2.98 -9.16
N TYR A 300 -1.47 4.12 -9.82
CA TYR A 300 -2.36 5.20 -9.40
C TYR A 300 -2.93 5.94 -10.61
N CYS A 301 -4.18 6.36 -10.54
CA CYS A 301 -4.83 7.14 -11.59
C CYS A 301 -5.33 8.47 -11.04
N LEU A 302 -5.24 9.51 -11.88
CA LEU A 302 -5.83 10.83 -11.67
C LEU A 302 -6.85 11.10 -12.77
N VAL A 303 -7.96 11.76 -12.43
CA VAL A 303 -8.88 12.35 -13.40
C VAL A 303 -8.76 13.86 -13.27
N VAL A 304 -8.46 14.53 -14.39
CA VAL A 304 -8.10 15.95 -14.42
C VAL A 304 -8.69 16.64 -15.65
N PRO A 305 -8.91 17.97 -15.60
CA PRO A 305 -9.22 18.76 -16.81
C PRO A 305 -8.08 18.72 -17.83
N GLU A 306 -8.41 18.78 -19.13
CA GLU A 306 -7.42 18.68 -20.23
C GLU A 306 -6.31 19.75 -20.16
N GLU A 307 -6.66 20.97 -19.74
CA GLU A 307 -5.76 22.11 -19.71
C GLU A 307 -4.56 21.97 -18.75
N VAL A 308 -4.65 21.11 -17.73
CA VAL A 308 -3.56 20.93 -16.74
C VAL A 308 -2.71 19.68 -16.98
N VAL A 309 -3.05 18.85 -17.96
CA VAL A 309 -2.40 17.54 -18.20
C VAL A 309 -0.89 17.67 -18.37
N THR A 310 -0.43 18.61 -19.21
CA THR A 310 1.01 18.77 -19.49
C THR A 310 1.80 19.14 -18.24
N ASP A 311 1.27 20.04 -17.43
CA ASP A 311 1.96 20.52 -16.23
C ASP A 311 1.97 19.45 -15.14
N ILE A 312 0.92 18.63 -15.05
CA ILE A 312 0.86 17.46 -14.15
C ILE A 312 1.90 16.43 -14.56
N HIS A 313 2.04 16.09 -15.85
CA HIS A 313 3.09 15.18 -16.31
C HIS A 313 4.48 15.67 -15.95
N LEU A 314 4.77 16.97 -16.16
CA LEU A 314 6.05 17.57 -15.77
C LEU A 314 6.29 17.52 -14.26
N ARG A 315 5.23 17.71 -13.46
CA ARG A 315 5.31 17.62 -12.00
C ARG A 315 5.60 16.19 -11.54
N ILE A 316 4.97 15.19 -12.14
CA ILE A 316 5.18 13.76 -11.84
C ILE A 316 6.61 13.36 -12.21
N ASP A 317 7.11 13.77 -13.38
CA ASP A 317 8.49 13.54 -13.82
C ASP A 317 9.51 14.17 -12.83
N GLY A 318 9.23 15.36 -12.34
CA GLY A 318 10.01 16.02 -11.29
C GLY A 318 10.10 15.26 -9.96
N HIS A 319 9.16 14.33 -9.71
CA HIS A 319 9.19 13.38 -8.59
C HIS A 319 9.91 12.06 -8.92
N GLY A 320 10.45 11.92 -10.14
CA GLY A 320 11.15 10.71 -10.60
C GLY A 320 10.23 9.56 -10.96
N LEU A 321 8.95 9.83 -11.24
CA LEU A 321 7.96 8.86 -11.68
C LEU A 321 7.54 9.13 -13.13
N GLN A 322 7.22 8.05 -13.86
CA GLN A 322 6.63 8.17 -15.18
C GLN A 322 5.10 8.27 -15.10
N SER A 323 4.52 8.94 -16.10
CA SER A 323 3.07 9.02 -16.22
C SER A 323 2.64 9.11 -17.68
N TRP A 324 1.42 8.69 -17.96
CA TRP A 324 0.86 8.65 -19.31
C TRP A 324 -0.59 9.13 -19.29
N THR A 325 -1.02 9.78 -20.33
CA THR A 325 -2.44 9.94 -20.63
C THR A 325 -2.96 8.58 -21.10
N ILE A 326 -3.72 7.91 -20.25
CA ILE A 326 -4.17 6.54 -20.49
C ILE A 326 -5.61 6.46 -21.01
N GLY A 327 -6.33 7.58 -21.07
CA GLY A 327 -7.71 7.60 -21.54
C GLY A 327 -8.43 8.89 -21.21
N ALA A 328 -9.75 8.87 -21.35
CA ALA A 328 -10.62 9.99 -21.04
C ALA A 328 -11.95 9.50 -20.45
N ILE A 329 -12.67 10.43 -19.84
CA ILE A 329 -14.03 10.20 -19.35
C ILE A 329 -15.02 10.41 -20.50
N ILE A 330 -15.93 9.47 -20.69
CA ILE A 330 -16.98 9.53 -21.70
C ILE A 330 -18.38 9.36 -21.09
N ASP A 331 -19.39 9.78 -21.82
CA ASP A 331 -20.79 9.54 -21.46
C ASP A 331 -21.14 8.05 -21.72
N LYS A 332 -21.69 7.37 -20.71
CA LYS A 332 -22.04 5.93 -20.73
C LYS A 332 -23.19 5.59 -21.70
N GLY A 333 -23.90 6.60 -22.17
CA GLY A 333 -25.05 6.47 -23.08
C GLY A 333 -24.73 6.72 -24.57
N LYS A 334 -23.48 7.06 -24.88
CA LYS A 334 -22.98 7.27 -26.24
C LYS A 334 -22.10 6.10 -26.66
#